data_49068f666f564a5fd8a9bd7126ada26b
#
_entry.id   49068f666f564a5fd8a9bd7126ada26b
#
_cell.length_a   1.000
_cell.length_b   1.000
_cell.length_c   1.000
_cell.angle_alpha   90.00
_cell.angle_beta   90.00
_cell.angle_gamma   90.00
#
_symmetry.space_group_name_H-M   'P 1'
#
loop_
_entity.id
_entity.type
_entity.pdbx_description
1 polymer ?
#
loop_
_entity_poly.entity_id
_entity_poly.type
_entity_poly.pdbx_seq_one_letter_code
_entity_poly.pdbx_strand_id
1 'polypeptide(L)'
;DLPDPFPTMSFAEAMRLYGSDKPDLRVKLQFTELTDVMKTVDFKVFSGPANAKDGRVVALRVPGGASISRSEIDAYTQFVGIYGAKGLAWIKVNDVKAGREGLQSPIVKNLHDEAIAAILERTGAQDGDIIFFGADRAKVVNDAIGALRVKIGHSEFGKGHGLFEAGWQPLWVLDFPMFEYDEDEKRWVALHHPFTSPKDGHEDLLESDPGACIAKAYDLVLNGWEMGGGSVRIHRDDVQSKVFRALAIGPEEAEAKFGFLLSSLRYGAPPHGGLAFGLDRMVTLMTGAESIRDVIAFPKTQRAQDLLTQAPSPVDEKQLRELHIRLRNPVGQVAGQPAAGQSAADGHSA
;
A
#
# COMPACT_ATOMS: atom_id res chain seq x y z
N ASP A 1 -0.40 -11.01 25.72
CA ASP A 1 1.07 -10.89 25.73
C ASP A 1 1.56 -10.79 24.31
N LEU A 2 2.67 -10.10 24.08
CA LEU A 2 3.33 -10.02 22.79
C LEU A 2 4.34 -11.18 22.66
N PRO A 3 4.56 -11.73 21.44
CA PRO A 3 5.61 -12.71 21.23
C PRO A 3 7.00 -12.11 21.48
N ASP A 4 7.97 -12.92 21.91
CA ASP A 4 9.35 -12.53 22.07
C ASP A 4 10.26 -13.66 21.55
N PRO A 5 11.05 -13.44 20.47
CA PRO A 5 11.14 -12.22 19.65
C PRO A 5 9.90 -12.01 18.74
N PHE A 6 9.72 -10.78 18.27
CA PHE A 6 8.72 -10.51 17.21
C PHE A 6 9.10 -11.25 15.93
N PRO A 7 8.11 -11.85 15.22
CA PRO A 7 8.38 -12.47 13.94
C PRO A 7 8.87 -11.45 12.89
N THR A 8 9.59 -11.95 11.90
CA THR A 8 10.10 -11.14 10.78
C THR A 8 9.61 -11.70 9.45
N MET A 9 9.43 -10.84 8.47
CA MET A 9 9.05 -11.17 7.11
C MET A 9 9.73 -10.22 6.13
N SER A 10 10.13 -10.69 4.95
CA SER A 10 10.62 -9.78 3.93
C SER A 10 9.47 -9.02 3.28
N PHE A 11 9.76 -7.80 2.77
CA PHE A 11 8.80 -7.03 1.97
C PHE A 11 8.24 -7.86 0.80
N ALA A 12 9.11 -8.57 0.08
CA ALA A 12 8.70 -9.40 -1.04
C ALA A 12 7.71 -10.50 -0.63
N GLU A 13 7.92 -11.13 0.53
CA GLU A 13 7.01 -12.13 1.07
C GLU A 13 5.68 -11.52 1.52
N ALA A 14 5.70 -10.38 2.20
CA ALA A 14 4.51 -9.65 2.61
C ALA A 14 3.64 -9.29 1.40
N MET A 15 4.25 -8.75 0.34
CA MET A 15 3.55 -8.44 -0.90
C MET A 15 3.04 -9.69 -1.64
N ARG A 16 3.81 -10.78 -1.61
CA ARG A 16 3.41 -12.05 -2.24
C ARG A 16 2.20 -12.67 -1.55
N LEU A 17 2.19 -12.71 -0.21
CA LEU A 17 1.17 -13.42 0.57
C LEU A 17 -0.05 -12.57 0.90
N TYR A 18 0.09 -11.27 1.01
CA TYR A 18 -0.94 -10.39 1.56
C TYR A 18 -1.25 -9.17 0.68
N GLY A 19 -0.40 -8.88 -0.32
CA GLY A 19 -0.53 -7.69 -1.16
C GLY A 19 -0.29 -6.37 -0.40
N SER A 20 0.39 -6.41 0.74
CA SER A 20 0.63 -5.25 1.59
C SER A 20 1.94 -5.41 2.36
N ASP A 21 2.67 -4.31 2.52
CA ASP A 21 3.85 -4.20 3.39
C ASP A 21 3.50 -4.10 4.90
N LYS A 22 2.21 -3.96 5.21
CA LYS A 22 1.67 -3.90 6.58
C LYS A 22 0.48 -4.83 6.76
N PRO A 23 0.68 -6.15 6.63
CA PRO A 23 -0.41 -7.11 6.69
C PRO A 23 -1.02 -7.20 8.09
N ASP A 24 -2.35 -7.31 8.17
CA ASP A 24 -3.04 -7.71 9.40
C ASP A 24 -2.96 -9.24 9.54
N LEU A 25 -2.05 -9.72 10.37
CA LEU A 25 -1.81 -11.15 10.59
C LEU A 25 -2.91 -11.83 11.43
N ARG A 26 -3.83 -11.08 12.01
CA ARG A 26 -5.02 -11.64 12.66
C ARG A 26 -5.95 -12.31 11.64
N VAL A 27 -5.91 -11.86 10.37
CA VAL A 27 -6.65 -12.49 9.27
C VAL A 27 -5.84 -13.65 8.70
N LYS A 28 -6.39 -14.86 8.77
CA LYS A 28 -5.69 -16.11 8.40
C LYS A 28 -5.71 -16.43 6.89
N LEU A 29 -6.21 -15.51 6.07
CA LEU A 29 -6.26 -15.66 4.62
C LEU A 29 -4.94 -15.21 3.97
N GLN A 30 -4.51 -15.90 2.92
CA GLN A 30 -3.29 -15.59 2.15
C GLN A 30 -3.56 -15.69 0.66
N PHE A 31 -2.79 -14.97 -0.13
CA PHE A 31 -2.81 -15.10 -1.58
C PHE A 31 -2.10 -16.37 -2.03
N THR A 32 -2.64 -16.97 -3.09
CA THR A 32 -1.98 -18.01 -3.87
C THR A 32 -1.62 -17.45 -5.23
N GLU A 33 -0.34 -17.48 -5.59
CA GLU A 33 0.15 -16.98 -6.87
C GLU A 33 -0.23 -17.93 -8.01
N LEU A 34 -0.85 -17.40 -9.06
CA LEU A 34 -1.34 -18.14 -10.22
C LEU A 34 -0.92 -17.53 -11.56
N THR A 35 -0.12 -16.48 -11.58
CA THR A 35 0.26 -15.77 -12.82
C THR A 35 0.83 -16.71 -13.87
N ASP A 36 1.68 -17.64 -13.48
CA ASP A 36 2.29 -18.62 -14.40
C ASP A 36 1.25 -19.56 -15.02
N VAL A 37 0.30 -20.05 -14.21
CA VAL A 37 -0.77 -20.96 -14.64
C VAL A 37 -1.74 -20.28 -15.61
N MET A 38 -2.00 -18.99 -15.41
CA MET A 38 -3.00 -18.24 -16.17
C MET A 38 -2.51 -17.73 -17.53
N LYS A 39 -1.24 -17.92 -17.87
CA LYS A 39 -0.68 -17.47 -19.16
C LYS A 39 -1.31 -18.11 -20.38
N THR A 40 -1.76 -19.36 -20.26
CA THR A 40 -2.22 -20.20 -21.36
C THR A 40 -3.73 -20.41 -21.41
N VAL A 41 -4.48 -19.83 -20.46
CA VAL A 41 -5.95 -19.99 -20.43
C VAL A 41 -6.62 -19.11 -21.48
N ASP A 42 -7.75 -19.55 -22.01
CA ASP A 42 -8.52 -18.79 -23.02
C ASP A 42 -9.24 -17.58 -22.44
N PHE A 43 -9.34 -17.52 -21.12
CA PHE A 43 -9.98 -16.41 -20.42
C PHE A 43 -9.08 -15.17 -20.39
N LYS A 44 -9.28 -14.26 -21.34
CA LYS A 44 -8.43 -13.06 -21.53
C LYS A 44 -8.34 -12.14 -20.30
N VAL A 45 -9.35 -12.16 -19.42
CA VAL A 45 -9.31 -11.44 -18.14
C VAL A 45 -8.14 -11.92 -17.27
N PHE A 46 -7.75 -13.19 -17.38
CA PHE A 46 -6.61 -13.75 -16.67
C PHE A 46 -5.33 -13.77 -17.52
N SER A 47 -5.42 -14.28 -18.77
CA SER A 47 -4.22 -14.41 -19.60
C SER A 47 -3.64 -13.08 -20.05
N GLY A 48 -4.46 -12.03 -20.15
CA GLY A 48 -3.97 -10.68 -20.44
C GLY A 48 -2.97 -10.20 -19.38
N PRO A 49 -3.41 -10.00 -18.12
CA PRO A 49 -2.50 -9.65 -17.03
C PRO A 49 -1.37 -10.65 -16.81
N ALA A 50 -1.63 -11.97 -16.93
CA ALA A 50 -0.61 -13.00 -16.72
C ALA A 50 0.56 -12.90 -17.72
N ASN A 51 0.35 -12.35 -18.91
CA ASN A 51 1.38 -12.12 -19.92
C ASN A 51 1.91 -10.67 -19.95
N ALA A 52 1.35 -9.76 -19.16
CA ALA A 52 1.85 -8.39 -19.05
C ALA A 52 3.06 -8.32 -18.11
N LYS A 53 3.99 -7.40 -18.38
CA LYS A 53 5.23 -7.23 -17.61
C LYS A 53 4.97 -6.91 -16.13
N ASP A 54 3.97 -6.09 -15.86
CA ASP A 54 3.57 -5.60 -14.52
C ASP A 54 2.28 -6.28 -14.02
N GLY A 55 1.80 -7.32 -14.73
CA GLY A 55 0.58 -8.01 -14.41
C GLY A 55 0.76 -9.08 -13.36
N ARG A 56 -0.34 -9.36 -12.63
CA ARG A 56 -0.39 -10.39 -11.60
C ARG A 56 -1.75 -11.07 -11.58
N VAL A 57 -1.76 -12.38 -11.34
CA VAL A 57 -2.99 -13.14 -11.09
C VAL A 57 -2.85 -13.93 -9.80
N VAL A 58 -3.71 -13.65 -8.84
CA VAL A 58 -3.73 -14.35 -7.54
C VAL A 58 -5.10 -14.92 -7.24
N ALA A 59 -5.11 -15.97 -6.43
CA ALA A 59 -6.30 -16.51 -5.79
C ALA A 59 -6.31 -16.18 -4.30
N LEU A 60 -7.50 -15.92 -3.76
CA LEU A 60 -7.79 -15.82 -2.35
C LEU A 60 -8.82 -16.89 -1.98
N ARG A 61 -8.36 -18.01 -1.41
CA ARG A 61 -9.23 -19.05 -0.89
C ARG A 61 -9.88 -18.58 0.42
N VAL A 62 -11.18 -18.77 0.51
CA VAL A 62 -11.98 -18.49 1.72
C VAL A 62 -12.65 -19.78 2.18
N PRO A 63 -12.12 -20.42 3.23
CA PRO A 63 -12.69 -21.64 3.81
C PRO A 63 -14.16 -21.47 4.20
N GLY A 64 -15.02 -22.43 3.82
CA GLY A 64 -16.46 -22.41 4.10
C GLY A 64 -17.25 -21.38 3.28
N GLY A 65 -16.59 -20.62 2.41
CA GLY A 65 -17.14 -19.48 1.71
C GLY A 65 -18.13 -19.81 0.58
N ALA A 66 -18.37 -21.07 0.25
CA ALA A 66 -19.45 -21.45 -0.68
C ALA A 66 -20.84 -21.04 -0.15
N SER A 67 -20.98 -20.86 1.17
CA SER A 67 -22.18 -20.36 1.82
C SER A 67 -22.43 -18.86 1.62
N ILE A 68 -21.43 -18.08 1.21
CA ILE A 68 -21.55 -16.64 0.94
C ILE A 68 -22.57 -16.43 -0.18
N SER A 69 -23.56 -15.58 0.09
CA SER A 69 -24.66 -15.31 -0.83
C SER A 69 -24.21 -14.57 -2.09
N ARG A 70 -24.99 -14.66 -3.15
CA ARG A 70 -24.71 -13.92 -4.39
C ARG A 70 -24.66 -12.41 -4.16
N SER A 71 -25.57 -11.87 -3.34
CA SER A 71 -25.60 -10.44 -3.02
C SER A 71 -24.36 -9.97 -2.28
N GLU A 72 -23.78 -10.80 -1.40
CA GLU A 72 -22.52 -10.48 -0.74
C GLU A 72 -21.34 -10.53 -1.71
N ILE A 73 -21.30 -11.50 -2.62
CA ILE A 73 -20.27 -11.55 -3.69
C ILE A 73 -20.37 -10.29 -4.58
N ASP A 74 -21.58 -9.86 -4.92
CA ASP A 74 -21.79 -8.63 -5.70
C ASP A 74 -21.35 -7.38 -4.91
N ALA A 75 -21.59 -7.34 -3.59
CA ALA A 75 -21.05 -6.30 -2.70
C ALA A 75 -19.51 -6.30 -2.62
N TYR A 76 -18.87 -7.48 -2.58
CA TYR A 76 -17.42 -7.58 -2.64
C TYR A 76 -16.87 -7.13 -4.00
N THR A 77 -17.60 -7.40 -5.10
CA THR A 77 -17.22 -6.91 -6.43
C THR A 77 -17.24 -5.38 -6.50
N GLN A 78 -18.26 -4.74 -5.92
CA GLN A 78 -18.30 -3.28 -5.81
C GLN A 78 -17.17 -2.74 -4.93
N PHE A 79 -16.90 -3.42 -3.81
CA PHE A 79 -15.84 -3.02 -2.87
C PHE A 79 -14.45 -3.04 -3.51
N VAL A 80 -14.08 -4.10 -4.23
CA VAL A 80 -12.77 -4.15 -4.91
C VAL A 80 -12.66 -3.13 -6.04
N GLY A 81 -13.79 -2.71 -6.61
CA GLY A 81 -13.85 -1.63 -7.60
C GLY A 81 -13.33 -0.29 -7.08
N ILE A 82 -13.45 0.00 -5.77
CA ILE A 82 -12.89 1.19 -5.12
C ILE A 82 -11.37 1.27 -5.29
N TYR A 83 -10.71 0.10 -5.35
CA TYR A 83 -9.26 -0.04 -5.52
C TYR A 83 -8.83 -0.19 -6.99
N GLY A 84 -9.75 0.03 -7.94
CA GLY A 84 -9.47 0.00 -9.36
C GLY A 84 -9.63 -1.36 -10.04
N ALA A 85 -10.06 -2.41 -9.33
CA ALA A 85 -10.36 -3.70 -9.95
C ALA A 85 -11.61 -3.59 -10.84
N LYS A 86 -11.54 -4.16 -12.05
CA LYS A 86 -12.64 -4.13 -13.03
C LYS A 86 -13.74 -5.14 -12.75
N GLY A 87 -13.51 -6.07 -11.83
CA GLY A 87 -14.44 -7.12 -11.43
C GLY A 87 -13.79 -8.06 -10.43
N LEU A 88 -14.57 -9.02 -9.93
CA LEU A 88 -14.12 -10.03 -8.99
C LEU A 88 -14.61 -11.40 -9.49
N ALA A 89 -13.71 -12.15 -10.11
CA ALA A 89 -13.99 -13.52 -10.50
C ALA A 89 -13.96 -14.42 -9.26
N TRP A 90 -14.76 -15.49 -9.27
CA TRP A 90 -14.85 -16.42 -8.15
C TRP A 90 -15.21 -17.83 -8.63
N ILE A 91 -14.85 -18.84 -7.83
CA ILE A 91 -15.23 -20.24 -7.98
C ILE A 91 -15.68 -20.77 -6.63
N LYS A 92 -16.91 -21.29 -6.53
CA LYS A 92 -17.34 -22.10 -5.39
C LYS A 92 -16.95 -23.56 -5.64
N VAL A 93 -16.41 -24.22 -4.62
CA VAL A 93 -15.94 -25.58 -4.66
C VAL A 93 -16.96 -26.45 -3.91
N ASN A 94 -17.78 -27.19 -4.66
CA ASN A 94 -18.79 -28.08 -4.09
C ASN A 94 -18.25 -29.49 -3.86
N ASP A 95 -17.40 -29.99 -4.77
CA ASP A 95 -16.74 -31.29 -4.67
C ASP A 95 -15.37 -31.21 -5.37
N VAL A 96 -14.29 -31.16 -4.59
CA VAL A 96 -12.91 -31.11 -5.08
C VAL A 96 -12.57 -32.33 -5.94
N LYS A 97 -13.06 -33.52 -5.54
CA LYS A 97 -12.71 -34.77 -6.21
C LYS A 97 -13.37 -34.91 -7.60
N ALA A 98 -14.49 -34.26 -7.80
CA ALA A 98 -15.17 -34.19 -9.08
C ALA A 98 -14.48 -33.25 -10.10
N GLY A 99 -13.42 -32.56 -9.70
CA GLY A 99 -12.69 -31.60 -10.56
C GLY A 99 -13.65 -30.53 -11.13
N ARG A 100 -13.65 -30.33 -12.44
CA ARG A 100 -14.49 -29.35 -13.14
C ARG A 100 -15.98 -29.43 -12.76
N GLU A 101 -16.53 -30.64 -12.68
CA GLU A 101 -17.95 -30.87 -12.41
C GLU A 101 -18.35 -30.50 -10.98
N GLY A 102 -17.40 -30.51 -10.07
CA GLY A 102 -17.60 -30.08 -8.68
C GLY A 102 -17.48 -28.59 -8.45
N LEU A 103 -17.26 -27.78 -9.50
CA LEU A 103 -17.05 -26.35 -9.42
C LEU A 103 -18.25 -25.56 -9.94
N GLN A 104 -18.65 -24.55 -9.20
CA GLN A 104 -19.72 -23.62 -9.60
C GLN A 104 -19.15 -22.23 -9.87
N SER A 105 -19.10 -21.84 -11.13
CA SER A 105 -18.69 -20.50 -11.53
C SER A 105 -18.90 -20.26 -13.03
N PRO A 106 -19.20 -19.01 -13.43
CA PRO A 106 -19.30 -18.65 -14.84
C PRO A 106 -17.97 -18.72 -15.60
N ILE A 107 -16.81 -18.71 -14.91
CA ILE A 107 -15.49 -18.69 -15.55
C ILE A 107 -14.91 -20.09 -15.82
N VAL A 108 -15.41 -21.13 -15.15
CA VAL A 108 -14.87 -22.51 -15.26
C VAL A 108 -14.79 -22.99 -16.70
N LYS A 109 -15.79 -22.66 -17.53
CA LYS A 109 -15.82 -23.01 -18.95
C LYS A 109 -14.66 -22.46 -19.79
N ASN A 110 -13.99 -21.41 -19.30
CA ASN A 110 -12.89 -20.74 -20.00
C ASN A 110 -11.51 -21.16 -19.47
N LEU A 111 -11.47 -22.12 -18.53
CA LEU A 111 -10.24 -22.67 -17.96
C LEU A 111 -10.05 -24.10 -18.46
N HIS A 112 -8.84 -24.47 -18.86
CA HIS A 112 -8.51 -25.87 -19.18
C HIS A 112 -8.28 -26.68 -17.91
N ASP A 113 -8.31 -28.02 -18.03
CA ASP A 113 -8.31 -28.89 -16.84
C ASP A 113 -7.03 -28.79 -16.02
N GLU A 114 -5.87 -28.56 -16.66
CA GLU A 114 -4.60 -28.38 -15.96
C GLU A 114 -4.62 -27.08 -15.11
N ALA A 115 -5.24 -26.01 -15.61
CA ALA A 115 -5.38 -24.78 -14.83
C ALA A 115 -6.32 -24.98 -13.63
N ILE A 116 -7.43 -25.71 -13.81
CA ILE A 116 -8.34 -26.06 -12.72
C ILE A 116 -7.62 -26.89 -11.67
N ALA A 117 -6.90 -27.94 -12.09
CA ALA A 117 -6.12 -28.78 -11.17
C ALA A 117 -5.09 -27.97 -10.39
N ALA A 118 -4.34 -27.10 -11.07
CA ALA A 118 -3.36 -26.21 -10.42
C ALA A 118 -3.99 -25.21 -9.45
N ILE A 119 -5.18 -24.65 -9.76
CA ILE A 119 -5.93 -23.78 -8.84
C ILE A 119 -6.27 -24.56 -7.57
N LEU A 120 -6.90 -25.72 -7.69
CA LEU A 120 -7.34 -26.53 -6.54
C LEU A 120 -6.15 -26.99 -5.69
N GLU A 121 -5.08 -27.47 -6.33
CA GLU A 121 -3.86 -27.94 -5.65
C GLU A 121 -3.16 -26.79 -4.91
N ARG A 122 -2.85 -25.68 -5.61
CA ARG A 122 -2.07 -24.59 -5.02
C ARG A 122 -2.83 -23.84 -3.93
N THR A 123 -4.16 -23.68 -4.07
CA THR A 123 -4.99 -23.07 -3.04
C THR A 123 -5.26 -24.00 -1.86
N GLY A 124 -5.07 -25.30 -2.05
CA GLY A 124 -5.49 -26.33 -1.08
C GLY A 124 -6.98 -26.29 -0.82
N ALA A 125 -7.78 -25.97 -1.86
CA ALA A 125 -9.22 -25.83 -1.75
C ALA A 125 -9.90 -27.12 -1.28
N GLN A 126 -10.96 -26.97 -0.50
CA GLN A 126 -11.77 -28.07 0.03
C GLN A 126 -13.25 -27.84 -0.32
N ASP A 127 -14.03 -28.91 -0.15
CA ASP A 127 -15.49 -28.84 -0.32
C ASP A 127 -16.08 -27.76 0.58
N GLY A 128 -16.93 -26.91 0.01
CA GLY A 128 -17.54 -25.79 0.73
C GLY A 128 -16.76 -24.47 0.67
N ASP A 129 -15.61 -24.42 0.03
CA ASP A 129 -14.82 -23.19 -0.10
C ASP A 129 -15.29 -22.30 -1.26
N ILE A 130 -14.94 -21.01 -1.19
CA ILE A 130 -14.94 -20.11 -2.35
C ILE A 130 -13.53 -19.61 -2.59
N ILE A 131 -13.17 -19.46 -3.87
CA ILE A 131 -11.91 -18.89 -4.31
C ILE A 131 -12.23 -17.61 -5.08
N PHE A 132 -11.74 -16.48 -4.61
CA PHE A 132 -11.77 -15.21 -5.35
C PHE A 132 -10.49 -15.01 -6.12
N PHE A 133 -10.55 -14.27 -7.25
CA PHE A 133 -9.39 -14.03 -8.11
C PHE A 133 -9.19 -12.54 -8.33
N GLY A 134 -7.93 -12.10 -8.21
CA GLY A 134 -7.47 -10.80 -8.69
C GLY A 134 -6.61 -10.98 -9.93
N ALA A 135 -6.90 -10.22 -10.98
CA ALA A 135 -6.16 -10.26 -12.24
C ALA A 135 -6.14 -8.89 -12.89
N ASP A 136 -5.03 -8.18 -12.77
CA ASP A 136 -4.78 -6.83 -13.32
C ASP A 136 -3.27 -6.52 -13.16
N ARG A 137 -2.88 -5.25 -13.27
CA ARG A 137 -1.56 -4.81 -12.81
C ARG A 137 -1.35 -5.18 -11.35
N ALA A 138 -0.13 -5.57 -10.99
CA ALA A 138 0.20 -6.07 -9.66
C ALA A 138 -0.27 -5.12 -8.53
N LYS A 139 -0.11 -3.80 -8.72
CA LYS A 139 -0.57 -2.81 -7.76
C LYS A 139 -2.08 -2.90 -7.50
N VAL A 140 -2.89 -2.96 -8.56
CA VAL A 140 -4.36 -3.06 -8.44
C VAL A 140 -4.77 -4.37 -7.76
N VAL A 141 -4.13 -5.49 -8.13
CA VAL A 141 -4.38 -6.80 -7.50
C VAL A 141 -4.06 -6.77 -6.02
N ASN A 142 -2.91 -6.22 -5.66
CA ASN A 142 -2.46 -6.12 -4.28
C ASN A 142 -3.43 -5.28 -3.44
N ASP A 143 -3.76 -4.09 -3.91
CA ASP A 143 -4.65 -3.16 -3.21
C ASP A 143 -6.07 -3.74 -3.08
N ALA A 144 -6.64 -4.28 -4.16
CA ALA A 144 -8.02 -4.78 -4.20
C ALA A 144 -8.22 -6.08 -3.42
N ILE A 145 -7.39 -7.09 -3.69
CA ILE A 145 -7.53 -8.40 -3.02
C ILE A 145 -6.98 -8.35 -1.59
N GLY A 146 -5.97 -7.51 -1.32
CA GLY A 146 -5.49 -7.23 0.04
C GLY A 146 -6.58 -6.60 0.92
N ALA A 147 -7.29 -5.60 0.40
CA ALA A 147 -8.44 -5.01 1.09
C ALA A 147 -9.60 -6.00 1.26
N LEU A 148 -9.90 -6.81 0.23
CA LEU A 148 -10.94 -7.84 0.31
C LEU A 148 -10.61 -8.89 1.38
N ARG A 149 -9.36 -9.34 1.44
CA ARG A 149 -8.84 -10.24 2.47
C ARG A 149 -9.17 -9.73 3.88
N VAL A 150 -8.82 -8.48 4.15
CA VAL A 150 -9.08 -7.85 5.45
C VAL A 150 -10.57 -7.72 5.72
N LYS A 151 -11.35 -7.28 4.72
CA LYS A 151 -12.81 -7.14 4.84
C LYS A 151 -13.50 -8.45 5.18
N ILE A 152 -13.12 -9.55 4.51
CA ILE A 152 -13.69 -10.88 4.78
C ILE A 152 -13.27 -11.36 6.19
N GLY A 153 -12.00 -11.23 6.53
CA GLY A 153 -11.51 -11.67 7.84
C GLY A 153 -12.20 -10.98 9.02
N HIS A 154 -12.43 -9.68 8.94
CA HIS A 154 -13.08 -8.91 9.99
C HIS A 154 -14.62 -9.00 9.98
N SER A 155 -15.22 -9.60 8.95
CA SER A 155 -16.68 -9.79 8.88
C SER A 155 -17.17 -10.82 9.92
N GLU A 156 -18.48 -10.81 10.19
CA GLU A 156 -19.10 -11.83 11.05
C GLU A 156 -18.90 -13.24 10.47
N PHE A 157 -18.93 -13.38 9.14
CA PHE A 157 -18.59 -14.62 8.46
C PHE A 157 -17.16 -15.07 8.80
N GLY A 158 -16.18 -14.17 8.63
CA GLY A 158 -14.77 -14.48 8.88
C GLY A 158 -14.49 -14.86 10.34
N LYS A 159 -15.05 -14.13 11.29
CA LYS A 159 -14.96 -14.44 12.72
C LYS A 159 -15.62 -15.79 13.05
N GLY A 160 -16.82 -16.03 12.52
CA GLY A 160 -17.56 -17.27 12.74
C GLY A 160 -16.90 -18.53 12.15
N HIS A 161 -16.07 -18.38 11.11
CA HIS A 161 -15.32 -19.46 10.47
C HIS A 161 -13.87 -19.57 10.91
N GLY A 162 -13.44 -18.83 11.96
CA GLY A 162 -12.08 -18.88 12.47
C GLY A 162 -11.03 -18.28 11.54
N LEU A 163 -11.44 -17.42 10.61
CA LEU A 163 -10.56 -16.73 9.67
C LEU A 163 -9.94 -15.46 10.27
N PHE A 164 -10.36 -15.10 11.47
CA PHE A 164 -9.86 -13.99 12.26
C PHE A 164 -9.51 -14.45 13.66
N GLU A 165 -8.34 -14.04 14.15
CA GLU A 165 -7.87 -14.28 15.50
C GLU A 165 -7.64 -12.93 16.20
N ALA A 166 -8.32 -12.72 17.33
CA ALA A 166 -8.15 -11.50 18.11
C ALA A 166 -6.78 -11.46 18.81
N GLY A 167 -6.34 -10.26 19.16
CA GLY A 167 -5.09 -10.04 19.90
C GLY A 167 -4.13 -9.12 19.16
N TRP A 168 -2.88 -9.15 19.60
CA TRP A 168 -1.79 -8.34 19.05
C TRP A 168 -0.85 -9.22 18.24
N GLN A 169 -0.72 -8.93 16.95
CA GLN A 169 0.12 -9.68 16.01
C GLN A 169 1.19 -8.74 15.44
N PRO A 170 2.30 -8.52 16.19
CA PRO A 170 3.41 -7.70 15.70
C PRO A 170 4.22 -8.43 14.63
N LEU A 171 4.82 -7.66 13.72
CA LEU A 171 5.64 -8.16 12.65
C LEU A 171 6.70 -7.11 12.28
N TRP A 172 7.96 -7.52 12.19
CA TRP A 172 8.98 -6.74 11.49
C TRP A 172 8.95 -7.06 10.01
N VAL A 173 8.70 -6.05 9.19
CA VAL A 173 8.89 -6.13 7.74
C VAL A 173 10.27 -5.57 7.39
N LEU A 174 11.04 -6.36 6.67
CA LEU A 174 12.45 -6.12 6.35
C LEU A 174 12.68 -6.20 4.83
N ASP A 175 13.90 -5.89 4.40
CA ASP A 175 14.33 -6.09 3.01
C ASP A 175 13.45 -5.35 1.99
N PHE A 176 13.13 -4.09 2.27
CA PHE A 176 12.42 -3.22 1.34
C PHE A 176 13.23 -2.95 0.08
N PRO A 177 12.60 -2.78 -1.09
CA PRO A 177 13.27 -2.20 -2.24
C PRO A 177 13.84 -0.82 -1.88
N MET A 178 15.01 -0.49 -2.40
CA MET A 178 15.61 0.82 -2.15
C MET A 178 14.96 1.92 -2.99
N PHE A 179 14.53 1.55 -4.20
CA PHE A 179 13.94 2.46 -5.18
C PHE A 179 12.65 1.89 -5.76
N GLU A 180 11.79 2.77 -6.21
CA GLU A 180 10.68 2.46 -7.11
C GLU A 180 10.80 3.30 -8.39
N TYR A 181 10.27 2.80 -9.48
CA TYR A 181 10.30 3.52 -10.75
C TYR A 181 9.03 4.35 -10.91
N ASP A 182 9.20 5.66 -11.02
CA ASP A 182 8.12 6.60 -11.30
C ASP A 182 7.86 6.62 -12.82
N GLU A 183 6.74 6.07 -13.25
CA GLU A 183 6.37 5.97 -14.67
C GLU A 183 6.01 7.34 -15.28
N ASP A 184 5.53 8.29 -14.47
CA ASP A 184 5.16 9.63 -14.92
C ASP A 184 6.41 10.49 -15.12
N GLU A 185 7.32 10.46 -14.15
CA GLU A 185 8.58 11.20 -14.21
C GLU A 185 9.71 10.42 -14.94
N LYS A 186 9.49 9.14 -15.26
CA LYS A 186 10.42 8.23 -15.96
C LYS A 186 11.80 8.17 -15.28
N ARG A 187 11.82 8.10 -13.97
CA ARG A 187 13.03 8.02 -13.16
C ARG A 187 12.86 7.15 -11.91
N TRP A 188 13.97 6.74 -11.32
CA TRP A 188 13.97 6.11 -10.03
C TRP A 188 13.73 7.16 -8.92
N VAL A 189 12.90 6.81 -7.94
CA VAL A 189 12.69 7.56 -6.71
C VAL A 189 13.00 6.67 -5.51
N ALA A 190 13.45 7.27 -4.42
CA ALA A 190 13.71 6.52 -3.20
C ALA A 190 12.38 6.09 -2.57
N LEU A 191 12.26 4.82 -2.21
CA LEU A 191 11.05 4.32 -1.54
C LEU A 191 10.87 4.97 -0.16
N HIS A 192 11.96 5.15 0.59
CA HIS A 192 11.96 5.84 1.88
C HIS A 192 12.57 7.24 1.75
N HIS A 193 13.91 7.32 1.67
CA HIS A 193 14.64 8.58 1.47
C HIS A 193 16.08 8.31 0.97
N PRO A 194 16.76 9.33 0.40
CA PRO A 194 18.07 9.17 -0.22
C PRO A 194 19.22 8.76 0.70
N PHE A 195 19.03 8.77 2.01
CA PHE A 195 20.07 8.47 3.01
C PHE A 195 19.97 7.06 3.59
N THR A 196 19.02 6.24 3.10
CA THR A 196 18.90 4.83 3.48
C THR A 196 20.05 4.04 2.88
N SER A 197 20.70 3.21 3.71
CA SER A 197 21.81 2.35 3.27
C SER A 197 21.29 1.17 2.45
N PRO A 198 21.98 0.82 1.34
CA PRO A 198 21.73 -0.43 0.65
C PRO A 198 22.11 -1.63 1.54
N LYS A 199 21.52 -2.79 1.28
CA LYS A 199 21.91 -4.06 1.88
C LYS A 199 23.35 -4.39 1.52
N ASP A 200 24.09 -5.07 2.42
CA ASP A 200 25.46 -5.44 2.19
C ASP A 200 25.60 -6.26 0.89
N GLY A 201 26.52 -5.87 0.04
CA GLY A 201 26.74 -6.47 -1.27
C GLY A 201 25.83 -5.92 -2.38
N HIS A 202 24.94 -4.95 -2.10
CA HIS A 202 24.08 -4.30 -3.10
C HIS A 202 24.61 -2.95 -3.60
N GLU A 203 25.79 -2.50 -3.16
CA GLU A 203 26.36 -1.20 -3.54
C GLU A 203 26.62 -1.07 -5.05
N ASP A 204 26.92 -2.18 -5.73
CA ASP A 204 27.14 -2.18 -7.18
C ASP A 204 25.82 -2.20 -7.97
N LEU A 205 24.72 -2.68 -7.38
CA LEU A 205 23.39 -2.63 -7.97
C LEU A 205 22.85 -1.20 -8.07
N LEU A 206 23.32 -0.28 -7.25
CA LEU A 206 22.92 1.13 -7.29
C LEU A 206 23.07 1.76 -8.68
N GLU A 207 24.07 1.32 -9.44
CA GLU A 207 24.37 1.85 -10.77
C GLU A 207 24.00 0.86 -11.90
N SER A 208 24.09 -0.45 -11.65
CA SER A 208 23.83 -1.48 -12.68
C SER A 208 22.37 -1.89 -12.77
N ASP A 209 21.69 -2.01 -11.65
CA ASP A 209 20.26 -2.41 -11.58
C ASP A 209 19.60 -1.84 -10.31
N PRO A 210 19.26 -0.54 -10.28
CA PRO A 210 18.63 0.08 -9.11
C PRO A 210 17.37 -0.62 -8.64
N GLY A 211 16.60 -1.21 -9.57
CA GLY A 211 15.36 -1.92 -9.27
C GLY A 211 15.55 -3.19 -8.44
N ALA A 212 16.73 -3.82 -8.50
CA ALA A 212 17.06 -4.99 -7.70
C ALA A 212 17.74 -4.64 -6.36
N CYS A 213 18.02 -3.35 -6.11
CA CYS A 213 18.71 -2.92 -4.91
C CYS A 213 17.76 -2.97 -3.69
N ILE A 214 18.18 -3.67 -2.64
CA ILE A 214 17.48 -3.81 -1.37
C ILE A 214 18.05 -2.83 -0.36
N ALA A 215 17.18 -2.22 0.44
CA ALA A 215 17.51 -1.29 1.50
C ALA A 215 17.68 -1.98 2.85
N LYS A 216 18.50 -1.42 3.73
CA LYS A 216 18.53 -1.70 5.17
C LYS A 216 17.45 -0.90 5.88
N ALA A 217 16.20 -1.03 5.43
CA ALA A 217 15.03 -0.43 6.04
C ALA A 217 14.18 -1.50 6.73
N TYR A 218 13.45 -1.08 7.74
CA TYR A 218 12.62 -1.95 8.56
C TYR A 218 11.42 -1.20 9.13
N ASP A 219 10.25 -1.83 9.08
CA ASP A 219 9.01 -1.32 9.65
C ASP A 219 8.44 -2.28 10.67
N LEU A 220 8.00 -1.75 11.81
CA LEU A 220 7.20 -2.50 12.77
C LEU A 220 5.73 -2.35 12.40
N VAL A 221 5.12 -3.47 12.10
CA VAL A 221 3.68 -3.58 11.80
C VAL A 221 2.97 -4.22 12.99
N LEU A 222 1.80 -3.71 13.33
CA LEU A 222 0.92 -4.29 14.36
C LEU A 222 -0.52 -4.23 13.85
N ASN A 223 -1.15 -5.41 13.69
CA ASN A 223 -2.57 -5.50 13.34
C ASN A 223 -2.95 -4.72 12.06
N GLY A 224 -2.09 -4.73 11.05
CA GLY A 224 -2.34 -4.01 9.78
C GLY A 224 -1.93 -2.54 9.78
N TRP A 225 -1.32 -2.06 10.86
CA TRP A 225 -0.80 -0.70 10.98
C TRP A 225 0.72 -0.70 11.05
N GLU A 226 1.35 0.15 10.27
CA GLU A 226 2.75 0.52 10.45
C GLU A 226 2.86 1.39 11.70
N MET A 227 3.43 0.82 12.75
CA MET A 227 3.56 1.49 14.06
C MET A 227 4.76 2.43 14.11
N GLY A 228 5.76 2.10 13.34
CA GLY A 228 6.99 2.86 13.23
C GLY A 228 7.94 2.18 12.29
N GLY A 229 8.92 2.91 11.83
CA GLY A 229 9.91 2.41 10.91
C GLY A 229 11.23 3.15 11.03
N GLY A 230 12.23 2.60 10.36
CA GLY A 230 13.56 3.16 10.36
C GLY A 230 14.46 2.56 9.32
N SER A 231 15.70 2.98 9.35
CA SER A 231 16.73 2.42 8.47
C SER A 231 18.13 2.61 9.05
N VAL A 232 19.04 1.75 8.61
CA VAL A 232 20.47 2.06 8.70
C VAL A 232 20.80 3.13 7.68
N ARG A 233 21.60 4.11 8.08
CA ARG A 233 21.93 5.28 7.27
C ARG A 233 23.24 5.06 6.50
N ILE A 234 23.32 5.70 5.32
CA ILE A 234 24.59 5.81 4.60
C ILE A 234 25.50 6.75 5.41
N HIS A 235 26.74 6.30 5.66
CA HIS A 235 27.78 7.08 6.34
C HIS A 235 29.05 7.24 5.48
N ARG A 236 29.05 6.65 4.27
CA ARG A 236 30.15 6.68 3.32
C ARG A 236 29.82 7.57 2.12
N ASP A 237 30.70 8.52 1.80
CA ASP A 237 30.52 9.46 0.68
C ASP A 237 30.40 8.78 -0.70
N ASP A 238 31.16 7.72 -0.92
CA ASP A 238 31.16 6.99 -2.19
C ASP A 238 29.80 6.30 -2.43
N VAL A 239 29.22 5.69 -1.41
CA VAL A 239 27.88 5.07 -1.48
C VAL A 239 26.80 6.13 -1.65
N GLN A 240 26.89 7.24 -0.90
CA GLN A 240 25.91 8.32 -1.01
C GLN A 240 25.90 8.95 -2.41
N SER A 241 27.07 9.11 -3.01
CA SER A 241 27.20 9.63 -4.36
C SER A 241 26.60 8.70 -5.42
N LYS A 242 26.71 7.38 -5.26
CA LYS A 242 26.05 6.38 -6.13
C LYS A 242 24.52 6.50 -6.02
N VAL A 243 23.98 6.62 -4.80
CA VAL A 243 22.54 6.78 -4.58
C VAL A 243 22.00 8.05 -5.23
N PHE A 244 22.69 9.18 -5.08
CA PHE A 244 22.27 10.43 -5.74
C PHE A 244 22.28 10.30 -7.27
N ARG A 245 23.27 9.62 -7.85
CA ARG A 245 23.28 9.37 -9.30
C ARG A 245 22.09 8.50 -9.75
N ALA A 246 21.78 7.44 -8.99
CA ALA A 246 20.61 6.60 -9.27
C ALA A 246 19.28 7.40 -9.24
N LEU A 247 19.20 8.40 -8.36
CA LEU A 247 18.04 9.29 -8.23
C LEU A 247 18.07 10.49 -9.19
N ALA A 248 19.07 10.57 -10.09
CA ALA A 248 19.32 11.70 -10.98
C ALA A 248 19.50 13.05 -10.26
N ILE A 249 20.04 13.04 -9.03
CA ILE A 249 20.39 14.22 -8.24
C ILE A 249 21.86 14.58 -8.55
N GLY A 250 22.07 15.71 -9.21
CA GLY A 250 23.41 16.20 -9.54
C GLY A 250 24.16 16.78 -8.33
N PRO A 251 25.49 16.97 -8.44
CA PRO A 251 26.30 17.48 -7.32
C PRO A 251 25.85 18.86 -6.81
N GLU A 252 25.50 19.77 -7.69
CA GLU A 252 25.03 21.13 -7.33
C GLU A 252 23.71 21.06 -6.58
N GLU A 253 22.77 20.21 -7.03
CA GLU A 253 21.50 20.01 -6.36
C GLU A 253 21.69 19.34 -4.99
N ALA A 254 22.56 18.33 -4.91
CA ALA A 254 22.90 17.66 -3.66
C ALA A 254 23.49 18.64 -2.64
N GLU A 255 24.40 19.51 -3.08
CA GLU A 255 24.99 20.56 -2.22
C GLU A 255 23.95 21.59 -1.79
N ALA A 256 23.10 22.06 -2.70
CA ALA A 256 22.07 23.06 -2.38
C ALA A 256 21.02 22.53 -1.39
N LYS A 257 20.63 21.24 -1.51
CA LYS A 257 19.61 20.62 -0.65
C LYS A 257 20.15 20.04 0.65
N PHE A 258 21.35 19.44 0.62
CA PHE A 258 21.87 18.59 1.67
C PHE A 258 23.31 18.92 2.08
N GLY A 259 23.91 20.00 1.55
CA GLY A 259 25.33 20.33 1.72
C GLY A 259 25.77 20.36 3.18
N PHE A 260 24.96 20.93 4.09
CA PHE A 260 25.29 20.96 5.50
C PHE A 260 25.39 19.55 6.13
N LEU A 261 24.51 18.63 5.75
CA LEU A 261 24.53 17.25 6.23
C LEU A 261 25.72 16.49 5.63
N LEU A 262 25.93 16.59 4.33
CA LEU A 262 27.01 15.93 3.62
C LEU A 262 28.39 16.38 4.14
N SER A 263 28.57 17.69 4.34
CA SER A 263 29.80 18.22 4.93
C SER A 263 30.02 17.73 6.35
N SER A 264 28.95 17.65 7.17
CA SER A 264 29.04 17.13 8.53
C SER A 264 29.45 15.67 8.59
N LEU A 265 28.89 14.82 7.71
CA LEU A 265 29.24 13.40 7.63
C LEU A 265 30.73 13.15 7.29
N ARG A 266 31.36 14.06 6.54
CA ARG A 266 32.81 14.01 6.21
C ARG A 266 33.74 14.14 7.41
N TYR A 267 33.28 14.66 8.54
CA TYR A 267 34.04 14.70 9.78
C TYR A 267 34.13 13.33 10.49
N GLY A 268 33.50 12.29 9.95
CA GLY A 268 33.61 10.92 10.44
C GLY A 268 32.34 10.46 11.15
N ALA A 269 31.28 10.20 10.40
CA ALA A 269 30.07 9.58 10.95
C ALA A 269 30.30 8.07 11.16
N PRO A 270 29.98 7.51 12.33
CA PRO A 270 29.98 6.06 12.51
C PRO A 270 28.79 5.43 11.77
N PRO A 271 28.79 4.09 11.57
CA PRO A 271 27.56 3.40 11.22
C PRO A 271 26.45 3.75 12.21
N HIS A 272 25.29 4.17 11.71
CA HIS A 272 24.18 4.62 12.53
C HIS A 272 22.84 4.29 11.87
N GLY A 273 21.83 4.24 12.66
CA GLY A 273 20.44 4.03 12.26
C GLY A 273 19.50 4.59 13.29
N GLY A 274 18.23 4.45 13.04
CA GLY A 274 17.21 4.96 13.96
C GLY A 274 15.85 4.34 13.69
N LEU A 275 14.93 4.59 14.60
CA LEU A 275 13.56 4.13 14.56
C LEU A 275 12.67 5.24 15.12
N ALA A 276 11.55 5.48 14.45
CA ALA A 276 10.52 6.40 14.91
C ALA A 276 9.18 5.68 15.01
N PHE A 277 8.46 5.92 16.10
CA PHE A 277 7.11 5.39 16.32
C PHE A 277 6.05 6.46 16.12
N GLY A 278 4.93 6.08 15.50
CA GLY A 278 3.74 6.91 15.43
C GLY A 278 2.94 6.85 16.73
N LEU A 279 3.16 7.79 17.64
CA LEU A 279 2.46 7.82 18.92
C LEU A 279 0.93 7.82 18.76
N ASP A 280 0.41 8.62 17.84
CA ASP A 280 -1.03 8.68 17.59
C ASP A 280 -1.59 7.36 17.07
N ARG A 281 -0.84 6.64 16.22
CA ARG A 281 -1.22 5.28 15.76
C ARG A 281 -1.26 4.30 16.92
N MET A 282 -0.28 4.39 17.80
CA MET A 282 -0.19 3.55 19.02
C MET A 282 -1.40 3.78 19.91
N VAL A 283 -1.72 5.04 20.19
CA VAL A 283 -2.88 5.41 21.02
C VAL A 283 -4.19 4.96 20.34
N THR A 284 -4.32 5.10 19.01
CA THR A 284 -5.49 4.65 18.26
C THR A 284 -5.75 3.15 18.48
N LEU A 285 -4.71 2.32 18.36
CA LEU A 285 -4.83 0.87 18.60
C LEU A 285 -5.12 0.53 20.07
N MET A 286 -4.47 1.21 21.01
CA MET A 286 -4.65 0.97 22.45
C MET A 286 -6.05 1.33 22.95
N THR A 287 -6.66 2.37 22.38
CA THR A 287 -8.01 2.83 22.73
C THR A 287 -9.12 2.10 21.95
N GLY A 288 -8.76 1.35 20.89
CA GLY A 288 -9.72 0.74 19.99
C GLY A 288 -10.51 1.77 19.15
N ALA A 289 -9.96 2.98 18.99
CA ALA A 289 -10.57 4.02 18.17
C ALA A 289 -10.59 3.62 16.69
N GLU A 290 -11.63 4.03 15.96
CA GLU A 290 -11.77 3.72 14.53
C GLU A 290 -10.91 4.61 13.64
N SER A 291 -10.57 5.81 14.12
CA SER A 291 -9.80 6.79 13.39
C SER A 291 -8.75 7.46 14.25
N ILE A 292 -7.59 7.73 13.66
CA ILE A 292 -6.54 8.54 14.29
C ILE A 292 -7.04 9.96 14.68
N ARG A 293 -8.10 10.44 14.03
CA ARG A 293 -8.73 11.72 14.36
C ARG A 293 -9.38 11.75 15.74
N ASP A 294 -9.73 10.56 16.26
CA ASP A 294 -10.38 10.44 17.57
C ASP A 294 -9.38 10.60 18.74
N VAL A 295 -8.10 10.46 18.45
CA VAL A 295 -7.02 10.47 19.47
C VAL A 295 -6.07 11.67 19.35
N ILE A 296 -6.15 12.46 18.28
CA ILE A 296 -5.34 13.69 18.12
C ILE A 296 -6.14 14.91 18.53
N ALA A 297 -5.47 15.84 19.20
CA ALA A 297 -6.04 17.16 19.46
C ALA A 297 -6.08 17.96 18.15
N PHE A 298 -7.19 18.66 17.88
CA PHE A 298 -7.36 19.53 16.71
C PHE A 298 -7.19 18.86 15.34
N PRO A 299 -7.95 17.77 15.04
CA PRO A 299 -7.87 17.11 13.75
C PRO A 299 -8.36 18.03 12.63
N LYS A 300 -7.66 17.99 11.48
CA LYS A 300 -8.09 18.73 10.30
C LYS A 300 -9.26 18.04 9.60
N THR A 301 -10.10 18.83 8.92
CA THR A 301 -11.19 18.32 8.06
C THR A 301 -10.62 17.61 6.83
N GLN A 302 -11.49 16.92 6.06
CA GLN A 302 -11.10 16.32 4.77
C GLN A 302 -10.55 17.34 3.77
N ARG A 303 -10.91 18.63 3.91
CA ARG A 303 -10.38 19.73 3.08
C ARG A 303 -9.12 20.36 3.67
N ALA A 304 -8.45 19.68 4.61
CA ALA A 304 -7.27 20.15 5.33
C ALA A 304 -7.48 21.46 6.12
N GLN A 305 -8.72 21.80 6.46
CA GLN A 305 -9.05 22.96 7.27
C GLN A 305 -8.84 22.64 8.74
N ASP A 306 -8.13 23.52 9.44
CA ASP A 306 -8.03 23.53 10.90
C ASP A 306 -9.22 24.31 11.49
N LEU A 307 -10.06 23.64 12.27
CA LEU A 307 -11.27 24.25 12.82
C LEU A 307 -10.98 25.22 13.97
N LEU A 308 -9.84 25.08 14.67
CA LEU A 308 -9.46 25.95 15.76
C LEU A 308 -8.92 27.29 15.24
N THR A 309 -7.97 27.22 14.31
CA THR A 309 -7.31 28.41 13.74
C THR A 309 -8.02 28.96 12.51
N GLN A 310 -8.99 28.22 11.96
CA GLN A 310 -9.67 28.49 10.70
C GLN A 310 -8.72 28.57 9.49
N ALA A 311 -7.52 27.99 9.61
CA ALA A 311 -6.56 27.88 8.51
C ALA A 311 -7.03 26.84 7.46
N PRO A 312 -6.70 27.00 6.16
CA PRO A 312 -5.96 28.12 5.57
C PRO A 312 -6.80 29.41 5.50
N SER A 313 -6.16 30.54 5.71
CA SER A 313 -6.77 31.87 5.60
C SER A 313 -6.13 32.66 4.45
N PRO A 314 -6.82 33.66 3.88
CA PRO A 314 -6.25 34.54 2.87
C PRO A 314 -5.00 35.27 3.37
N VAL A 315 -4.08 35.51 2.47
CA VAL A 315 -2.86 36.31 2.71
C VAL A 315 -3.04 37.68 2.01
N ASP A 316 -2.63 38.75 2.65
CA ASP A 316 -2.78 40.05 2.06
C ASP A 316 -1.73 40.39 0.98
N GLU A 317 -2.07 41.31 0.09
CA GLU A 317 -1.24 41.68 -1.06
C GLU A 317 0.11 42.34 -0.64
N LYS A 318 0.19 42.88 0.57
CA LYS A 318 1.43 43.46 1.09
C LYS A 318 2.43 42.38 1.41
N GLN A 319 1.98 41.30 2.10
CA GLN A 319 2.81 40.14 2.40
C GLN A 319 3.32 39.45 1.13
N LEU A 320 2.47 39.28 0.12
CA LEU A 320 2.88 38.73 -1.17
C LEU A 320 3.95 39.56 -1.87
N ARG A 321 3.79 40.89 -1.86
CA ARG A 321 4.78 41.84 -2.42
C ARG A 321 6.11 41.79 -1.67
N GLU A 322 6.10 41.73 -0.36
CA GLU A 322 7.32 41.65 0.49
C GLU A 322 8.12 40.38 0.16
N LEU A 323 7.43 39.27 -0.18
CA LEU A 323 8.04 38.00 -0.54
C LEU A 323 8.34 37.89 -2.04
N HIS A 324 8.07 38.89 -2.84
CA HIS A 324 8.16 38.89 -4.31
C HIS A 324 7.34 37.77 -4.98
N ILE A 325 6.22 37.36 -4.34
CA ILE A 325 5.30 36.33 -4.85
C ILE A 325 4.19 37.03 -5.66
N ARG A 326 3.91 36.46 -6.85
CA ARG A 326 2.78 36.86 -7.68
C ARG A 326 1.87 35.65 -7.94
N LEU A 327 0.58 35.79 -7.64
CA LEU A 327 -0.40 34.77 -7.95
C LEU A 327 -0.59 34.67 -9.47
N ARG A 328 -0.54 33.47 -9.99
CA ARG A 328 -0.92 33.18 -11.38
C ARG A 328 -2.40 32.80 -11.41
N ASN A 329 -3.24 33.58 -12.06
CA ASN A 329 -4.63 33.21 -12.26
C ASN A 329 -4.70 31.89 -13.05
N PRO A 330 -5.53 30.92 -12.62
CA PRO A 330 -5.77 29.70 -13.41
C PRO A 330 -6.28 30.09 -14.80
N VAL A 331 -5.75 29.46 -15.83
CA VAL A 331 -6.23 29.64 -17.21
C VAL A 331 -7.70 29.18 -17.24
N GLY A 332 -8.65 30.12 -17.40
CA GLY A 332 -10.09 29.82 -17.50
C GLY A 332 -11.00 30.51 -16.47
N GLN A 333 -10.48 31.24 -15.50
CA GLN A 333 -11.37 32.12 -14.71
C GLN A 333 -11.53 33.48 -15.41
N VAL A 334 -12.67 33.66 -16.06
CA VAL A 334 -13.13 34.95 -16.58
C VAL A 334 -13.28 35.91 -15.38
N ALA A 335 -12.63 37.07 -15.47
CA ALA A 335 -12.79 38.16 -14.51
C ALA A 335 -14.28 38.52 -14.44
N GLY A 336 -14.91 38.27 -13.31
CA GLY A 336 -16.31 38.68 -13.08
C GLY A 336 -17.14 37.81 -12.15
N GLN A 337 -16.63 37.39 -11.02
CA GLN A 337 -17.51 37.05 -9.89
C GLN A 337 -17.04 37.83 -8.66
N PRO A 338 -17.90 38.69 -8.07
CA PRO A 338 -17.59 39.36 -6.80
C PRO A 338 -17.47 38.34 -5.69
N ALA A 339 -16.49 38.51 -4.82
CA ALA A 339 -16.33 37.74 -3.59
C ALA A 339 -17.64 37.78 -2.78
N ALA A 340 -18.26 36.64 -2.62
CA ALA A 340 -19.38 36.47 -1.70
C ALA A 340 -18.83 36.63 -0.26
N GLY A 341 -19.16 37.73 0.40
CA GLY A 341 -18.81 37.90 1.80
C GLY A 341 -18.73 39.35 2.26
N GLN A 342 -19.71 40.19 1.94
CA GLN A 342 -20.03 41.35 2.76
C GLN A 342 -21.54 41.31 3.05
N SER A 343 -21.91 40.69 4.15
CA SER A 343 -23.19 40.89 4.79
C SER A 343 -23.09 42.20 5.58
N ALA A 344 -23.81 43.17 5.07
CA ALA A 344 -24.01 44.45 5.74
C ALA A 344 -24.65 44.24 7.13
N ALA A 345 -23.97 44.73 8.15
CA ALA A 345 -24.60 45.08 9.40
C ALA A 345 -25.10 46.51 9.26
N ASP A 346 -26.36 46.71 8.96
CA ASP A 346 -27.08 47.96 9.13
C ASP A 346 -28.27 47.77 10.06
N GLY A 347 -28.16 48.38 11.18
CA GLY A 347 -29.09 49.22 11.91
C GLY A 347 -30.51 48.69 12.15
N HIS A 348 -30.82 48.46 13.42
CA HIS A 348 -32.08 48.94 13.95
C HIS A 348 -31.90 49.43 15.37
N SER A 349 -31.91 50.77 15.51
CA SER A 349 -32.30 51.46 16.72
C SER A 349 -33.84 51.52 16.75
N ALA A 350 -34.43 50.99 17.79
CA ALA A 350 -35.60 51.52 18.54
C ALA A 350 -35.94 50.52 19.66
#